data_5f9875a30652bf244a6097d8f1284e59
#
_entry.id   5f9875a30652bf244a6097d8f1284e59
#
_cell.length_a   1.000
_cell.length_b   1.000
_cell.length_c   1.000
_cell.angle_alpha   90.00
_cell.angle_beta   90.00
_cell.angle_gamma   90.00
#
_symmetry.space_group_name_H-M   'P 1'
#
loop_
_entity.id
_entity.type
_entity.pdbx_description
1 polymer ?
#
loop_
_entity_poly.entity_id
_entity_poly.type
_entity_poly.pdbx_seq_one_letter_code
_entity_poly.pdbx_strand_id
1 'polypeptide(L)'
;MNESLRRALLRAQLSEDDVAARLAVDPKTVRRWTEGRVPYLRHRWELAGLLGLDETDLWPQVGTARSRPEEVRAIYPSRDAVLVDVWRNLFGSAKREIGILADSALFLAEDPTILAMLGSRAQAGVRVRVCVRHSGDVGGAGLDSGGALVLRARDALAQDRTLRGTGGMEIRVHGAAISNSIYRADDELLVGQFAYGVPAEKTPVLRLRRNDGGEMVITYLDCFERVWDGARLLE
;
A
#
# COMPACT_ATOMS: atom_id res chain seq x y z
N MET A 1 10.20 -5.86 33.00
CA MET A 1 11.33 -5.03 33.45
C MET A 1 12.09 -4.56 32.23
N ASN A 2 12.47 -3.27 32.13
CA ASN A 2 13.19 -2.71 30.98
C ASN A 2 14.70 -2.69 31.26
N GLU A 3 15.38 -3.76 30.87
CA GLU A 3 16.83 -3.90 31.08
C GLU A 3 17.66 -2.93 30.23
N SER A 4 17.17 -2.57 29.03
CA SER A 4 17.84 -1.62 28.13
C SER A 4 17.92 -0.24 28.77
N LEU A 5 16.78 0.26 29.29
CA LEU A 5 16.73 1.54 29.98
C LEU A 5 17.60 1.56 31.24
N ARG A 6 17.54 0.50 32.03
CA ARG A 6 18.37 0.40 33.26
C ARG A 6 19.86 0.46 32.96
N ARG A 7 20.31 -0.29 31.95
CA ARG A 7 21.72 -0.25 31.51
C ARG A 7 22.14 1.10 30.98
N ALA A 8 21.25 1.77 30.24
CA ALA A 8 21.51 3.11 29.73
C ALA A 8 21.66 4.14 30.85
N LEU A 9 20.80 4.13 31.88
CA LEU A 9 20.87 4.98 33.03
C LEU A 9 22.16 4.76 33.82
N LEU A 10 22.56 3.52 34.05
CA LEU A 10 23.81 3.17 34.70
C LEU A 10 25.05 3.70 33.96
N ARG A 11 25.07 3.55 32.62
CA ARG A 11 26.16 4.08 31.77
C ARG A 11 26.23 5.60 31.81
N ALA A 12 25.09 6.27 31.86
CA ALA A 12 25.01 7.73 31.95
C ALA A 12 25.20 8.24 33.36
N GLN A 13 25.37 7.36 34.36
CA GLN A 13 25.47 7.70 35.80
C GLN A 13 24.29 8.56 36.31
N LEU A 14 23.08 8.28 35.79
CA LEU A 14 21.85 8.97 36.17
C LEU A 14 20.98 8.06 37.03
N SER A 15 20.48 8.62 38.15
CA SER A 15 19.46 8.00 38.97
C SER A 15 18.05 8.24 38.41
N GLU A 16 17.07 7.51 38.91
CA GLU A 16 15.64 7.74 38.56
C GLU A 16 15.20 9.16 38.96
N ASP A 17 15.74 9.69 40.08
CA ASP A 17 15.47 11.04 40.58
C ASP A 17 16.09 12.13 39.68
N ASP A 18 17.32 11.90 39.16
CA ASP A 18 17.97 12.83 38.23
C ASP A 18 17.17 12.94 36.93
N VAL A 19 16.70 11.80 36.40
CA VAL A 19 15.86 11.77 35.22
C VAL A 19 14.52 12.45 35.47
N ALA A 20 13.91 12.18 36.62
CA ALA A 20 12.64 12.78 37.00
C ALA A 20 12.72 14.31 37.07
N ALA A 21 13.80 14.83 37.69
CA ALA A 21 14.06 16.27 37.78
C ALA A 21 14.23 16.90 36.37
N ARG A 22 14.99 16.26 35.48
CA ARG A 22 15.26 16.78 34.11
C ARG A 22 14.06 16.76 33.19
N LEU A 23 13.20 15.75 33.32
CA LEU A 23 12.01 15.59 32.52
C LEU A 23 10.74 16.19 33.15
N ALA A 24 10.86 16.83 34.31
CA ALA A 24 9.77 17.41 35.09
C ALA A 24 8.61 16.40 35.36
N VAL A 25 8.97 15.19 35.77
CA VAL A 25 8.02 14.12 36.10
C VAL A 25 8.27 13.61 37.54
N ASP A 26 7.29 12.91 38.10
CA ASP A 26 7.44 12.26 39.39
C ASP A 26 8.42 11.06 39.29
N PRO A 27 9.36 10.89 40.29
CA PRO A 27 10.30 9.76 40.32
C PRO A 27 9.62 8.39 40.20
N LYS A 28 8.44 8.22 40.78
CA LYS A 28 7.64 6.99 40.61
C LYS A 28 7.26 6.73 39.14
N THR A 29 7.15 7.77 38.34
CA THR A 29 6.89 7.64 36.92
C THR A 29 8.08 7.04 36.17
N VAL A 30 9.30 7.52 36.47
CA VAL A 30 10.54 6.98 35.91
C VAL A 30 10.74 5.54 36.35
N ARG A 31 10.51 5.25 37.63
CA ARG A 31 10.56 3.87 38.17
C ARG A 31 9.62 2.90 37.39
N ARG A 32 8.41 3.32 37.10
CA ARG A 32 7.48 2.50 36.28
C ARG A 32 8.04 2.24 34.88
N TRP A 33 8.81 3.17 34.30
CA TRP A 33 9.47 2.99 33.00
C TRP A 33 10.60 1.96 33.10
N THR A 34 11.39 1.97 34.14
CA THR A 34 12.43 0.96 34.40
C THR A 34 11.82 -0.40 34.76
N GLU A 35 10.59 -0.43 35.30
CA GLU A 35 9.82 -1.65 35.55
C GLU A 35 9.16 -2.22 34.28
N GLY A 36 9.18 -1.46 33.13
CA GLY A 36 8.73 -1.96 31.84
C GLY A 36 7.53 -1.21 31.23
N ARG A 37 6.96 -0.21 31.93
CA ARG A 37 5.92 0.63 31.34
C ARG A 37 6.54 1.52 30.26
N VAL A 38 5.90 1.57 29.08
CA VAL A 38 6.33 2.43 27.98
C VAL A 38 5.85 3.87 28.25
N PRO A 39 6.75 4.87 28.23
CA PRO A 39 6.36 6.28 28.35
C PRO A 39 5.56 6.79 27.17
N TYR A 40 4.85 7.92 27.35
CA TYR A 40 4.30 8.67 26.22
C TYR A 40 5.41 9.17 25.30
N LEU A 41 5.08 9.37 24.02
CA LEU A 41 6.02 9.69 22.93
C LEU A 41 7.00 10.82 23.28
N ARG A 42 6.50 11.93 23.84
CA ARG A 42 7.32 13.08 24.22
C ARG A 42 8.42 12.69 25.22
N HIS A 43 8.09 11.92 26.25
CA HIS A 43 9.05 11.52 27.28
C HIS A 43 10.05 10.48 26.78
N ARG A 44 9.66 9.65 25.81
CA ARG A 44 10.59 8.74 25.13
C ARG A 44 11.66 9.51 24.38
N TRP A 45 11.26 10.54 23.61
CA TRP A 45 12.20 11.38 22.87
C TRP A 45 13.10 12.19 23.78
N GLU A 46 12.53 12.80 24.82
CA GLU A 46 13.29 13.56 25.82
C GLU A 46 14.34 12.68 26.50
N LEU A 47 13.96 11.47 26.93
CA LEU A 47 14.87 10.53 27.61
C LEU A 47 15.90 9.93 26.63
N ALA A 48 15.54 9.60 25.41
CA ALA A 48 16.45 9.14 24.39
C ALA A 48 17.50 10.22 24.06
N GLY A 49 17.07 11.47 23.89
CA GLY A 49 17.95 12.62 23.70
C GLY A 49 18.87 12.88 24.90
N LEU A 50 18.36 12.75 26.14
CA LEU A 50 19.14 12.87 27.35
C LEU A 50 20.26 11.82 27.46
N LEU A 51 19.99 10.60 26.99
CA LEU A 51 20.92 9.48 27.06
C LEU A 51 21.79 9.33 25.79
N GLY A 52 21.55 10.14 24.75
CA GLY A 52 22.28 10.08 23.49
C GLY A 52 22.05 8.75 22.74
N LEU A 53 20.87 8.14 22.90
CA LEU A 53 20.48 6.86 22.31
C LEU A 53 19.25 7.00 21.42
N ASP A 54 19.00 6.01 20.57
CA ASP A 54 17.71 5.92 19.87
C ASP A 54 16.62 5.40 20.81
N GLU A 55 15.37 5.87 20.63
CA GLU A 55 14.26 5.40 21.46
C GLU A 55 14.02 3.89 21.29
N THR A 56 14.38 3.32 20.15
CA THR A 56 14.28 1.89 19.86
C THR A 56 15.27 1.03 20.63
N ASP A 57 16.42 1.62 21.01
CA ASP A 57 17.40 0.96 21.87
C ASP A 57 16.88 0.83 23.31
N LEU A 58 16.11 1.83 23.75
CA LEU A 58 15.51 1.87 25.09
C LEU A 58 14.20 1.08 25.18
N TRP A 59 13.39 1.11 24.13
CA TRP A 59 12.10 0.42 24.02
C TRP A 59 11.98 -0.31 22.68
N PRO A 60 12.60 -1.48 22.51
CA PRO A 60 12.54 -2.24 21.24
C PRO A 60 11.14 -2.51 20.74
N GLN A 61 10.18 -2.69 21.66
CA GLN A 61 8.76 -2.90 21.31
C GLN A 61 8.10 -1.67 20.64
N VAL A 62 8.68 -0.48 20.76
CA VAL A 62 8.20 0.73 20.08
C VAL A 62 8.76 0.83 18.66
N GLY A 63 9.95 0.30 18.45
CA GLY A 63 10.57 0.20 17.13
C GLY A 63 9.79 -0.68 16.16
N THR A 64 9.09 -1.69 16.67
CA THR A 64 8.21 -2.52 15.85
C THR A 64 7.04 -1.72 15.27
N ALA A 65 6.58 -0.65 15.92
CA ALA A 65 5.56 0.26 15.39
C ALA A 65 6.12 1.27 14.37
N ARG A 66 7.44 1.47 14.32
CA ARG A 66 8.17 2.32 13.34
C ARG A 66 8.90 1.52 12.27
N SER A 67 9.11 0.22 12.49
CA SER A 67 9.61 -0.65 11.44
C SER A 67 8.55 -0.68 10.33
N ARG A 68 9.01 -0.59 9.10
CA ARG A 68 8.18 -0.80 7.92
C ARG A 68 7.34 -2.07 8.13
N PRO A 69 6.00 -2.00 7.99
CA PRO A 69 5.17 -3.20 8.12
C PRO A 69 5.73 -4.33 7.26
N GLU A 70 5.78 -5.53 7.81
CA GLU A 70 6.32 -6.70 7.08
C GLU A 70 5.60 -6.95 5.75
N GLU A 71 4.36 -6.46 5.61
CA GLU A 71 3.61 -6.50 4.35
C GLU A 71 4.23 -5.63 3.26
N VAL A 72 4.95 -4.53 3.60
CA VAL A 72 5.55 -3.61 2.63
C VAL A 72 6.85 -4.18 2.08
N ARG A 73 6.89 -4.61 0.84
CA ARG A 73 8.07 -5.18 0.16
C ARG A 73 8.92 -4.13 -0.53
N ALA A 74 8.28 -3.14 -1.19
CA ALA A 74 8.94 -2.02 -1.82
C ALA A 74 8.09 -0.77 -1.77
N ILE A 75 8.74 0.40 -1.85
CA ILE A 75 8.13 1.70 -2.08
C ILE A 75 8.84 2.30 -3.28
N TYR A 76 8.08 2.64 -4.31
CA TYR A 76 8.58 3.31 -5.50
C TYR A 76 8.17 4.78 -5.45
N PRO A 77 9.04 5.73 -5.81
CA PRO A 77 8.72 7.16 -5.75
C PRO A 77 7.65 7.57 -6.76
N SER A 78 7.48 6.80 -7.83
CA SER A 78 6.43 7.00 -8.83
C SER A 78 6.09 5.68 -9.51
N ARG A 79 4.97 5.63 -10.23
CA ARG A 79 4.62 4.45 -11.06
C ARG A 79 5.66 4.24 -12.18
N ASP A 80 6.18 5.31 -12.76
CA ASP A 80 7.22 5.22 -13.80
C ASP A 80 8.53 4.60 -13.28
N ALA A 81 8.77 4.67 -11.97
CA ALA A 81 9.92 4.04 -11.33
C ALA A 81 9.74 2.54 -11.08
N VAL A 82 8.53 2.00 -11.30
CA VAL A 82 8.28 0.56 -11.21
C VAL A 82 8.74 -0.09 -12.50
N LEU A 83 9.80 -0.90 -12.41
CA LEU A 83 10.34 -1.61 -13.58
C LEU A 83 9.26 -2.50 -14.23
N VAL A 84 9.28 -2.59 -15.55
CA VAL A 84 8.31 -3.40 -16.33
C VAL A 84 8.30 -4.87 -15.88
N ASP A 85 9.43 -5.41 -15.48
CA ASP A 85 9.53 -6.78 -14.99
C ASP A 85 8.81 -7.00 -13.65
N VAL A 86 8.64 -5.95 -12.83
CA VAL A 86 7.83 -6.04 -11.60
C VAL A 86 6.37 -6.27 -11.94
N TRP A 87 5.84 -5.56 -12.94
CA TRP A 87 4.49 -5.74 -13.46
C TRP A 87 4.28 -7.13 -14.07
N ARG A 88 5.23 -7.53 -14.94
CA ARG A 88 5.20 -8.85 -15.57
C ARG A 88 5.25 -9.99 -14.56
N ASN A 89 6.14 -9.88 -13.57
CA ASN A 89 6.23 -10.87 -12.50
C ASN A 89 4.98 -10.92 -11.64
N LEU A 90 4.39 -9.76 -11.31
CA LEU A 90 3.15 -9.70 -10.55
C LEU A 90 2.07 -10.53 -11.25
N PHE A 91 1.69 -10.15 -12.47
CA PHE A 91 0.59 -10.81 -13.18
C PHE A 91 0.96 -12.23 -13.65
N GLY A 92 2.20 -12.44 -14.08
CA GLY A 92 2.67 -13.73 -14.55
C GLY A 92 2.73 -14.81 -13.46
N SER A 93 2.87 -14.44 -12.20
CA SER A 93 2.92 -15.36 -11.07
C SER A 93 1.53 -15.76 -10.54
N ALA A 94 0.46 -15.07 -10.93
CA ALA A 94 -0.89 -15.32 -10.45
C ALA A 94 -1.35 -16.76 -10.71
N LYS A 95 -1.94 -17.37 -9.70
CA LYS A 95 -2.47 -18.76 -9.77
C LYS A 95 -3.97 -18.83 -9.52
N ARG A 96 -4.55 -17.87 -8.82
CA ARG A 96 -5.96 -17.86 -8.42
C ARG A 96 -6.70 -16.67 -9.00
N GLU A 97 -6.13 -15.48 -8.84
CA GLU A 97 -6.82 -14.25 -9.17
C GLU A 97 -5.87 -13.10 -9.52
N ILE A 98 -6.29 -12.33 -10.55
CA ILE A 98 -5.77 -11.00 -10.86
C ILE A 98 -6.91 -10.01 -10.67
N GLY A 99 -6.66 -8.94 -9.91
CA GLY A 99 -7.59 -7.83 -9.71
C GLY A 99 -6.95 -6.51 -10.10
N ILE A 100 -7.64 -5.70 -10.89
CA ILE A 100 -7.17 -4.39 -11.33
C ILE A 100 -8.28 -3.39 -11.05
N LEU A 101 -8.00 -2.40 -10.19
CA LEU A 101 -8.84 -1.25 -9.92
C LEU A 101 -8.05 0.02 -10.24
N ALA A 102 -8.51 0.80 -11.19
CA ALA A 102 -7.82 2.02 -11.60
C ALA A 102 -8.77 3.06 -12.20
N ASP A 103 -8.42 4.34 -12.11
CA ASP A 103 -9.14 5.40 -12.82
C ASP A 103 -8.99 5.23 -14.33
N SER A 104 -7.74 5.01 -14.80
CA SER A 104 -7.49 4.57 -16.16
C SER A 104 -6.52 3.39 -16.16
N ALA A 105 -6.86 2.33 -16.86
CA ALA A 105 -5.95 1.19 -17.05
C ALA A 105 -5.09 1.37 -18.31
N LEU A 106 -4.89 2.60 -18.78
CA LEU A 106 -4.26 2.90 -20.05
C LEU A 106 -2.86 2.27 -20.17
N PHE A 107 -2.02 2.39 -19.13
CA PHE A 107 -0.67 1.83 -19.18
C PHE A 107 -0.66 0.30 -19.35
N LEU A 108 -1.71 -0.39 -18.91
CA LEU A 108 -1.90 -1.82 -19.15
C LEU A 108 -2.29 -2.09 -20.59
N ALA A 109 -3.14 -1.21 -21.16
CA ALA A 109 -3.60 -1.32 -22.54
C ALA A 109 -2.51 -0.97 -23.56
N GLU A 110 -1.53 -0.15 -23.16
CA GLU A 110 -0.40 0.26 -24.00
C GLU A 110 0.72 -0.80 -24.05
N ASP A 111 0.76 -1.76 -23.11
CA ASP A 111 1.71 -2.86 -23.14
C ASP A 111 1.06 -4.16 -23.64
N PRO A 112 1.24 -4.52 -24.92
CA PRO A 112 0.66 -5.73 -25.50
C PRO A 112 1.07 -7.01 -24.76
N THR A 113 2.24 -7.00 -24.12
CA THR A 113 2.74 -8.14 -23.35
C THR A 113 1.93 -8.36 -22.08
N ILE A 114 1.52 -7.28 -21.40
CA ILE A 114 0.66 -7.37 -20.21
C ILE A 114 -0.71 -7.86 -20.62
N LEU A 115 -1.31 -7.33 -21.70
CA LEU A 115 -2.63 -7.79 -22.18
C LEU A 115 -2.61 -9.27 -22.55
N ALA A 116 -1.61 -9.72 -23.33
CA ALA A 116 -1.44 -11.12 -23.68
C ALA A 116 -1.28 -12.01 -22.44
N MET A 117 -0.58 -11.51 -21.42
CA MET A 117 -0.40 -12.23 -20.16
C MET A 117 -1.71 -12.36 -19.38
N LEU A 118 -2.51 -11.29 -19.26
CA LEU A 118 -3.83 -11.35 -18.65
C LEU A 118 -4.73 -12.38 -19.32
N GLY A 119 -4.77 -12.38 -20.67
CA GLY A 119 -5.49 -13.36 -21.47
C GLY A 119 -5.00 -14.79 -21.22
N SER A 120 -3.67 -15.00 -21.24
CA SER A 120 -3.08 -16.32 -20.98
C SER A 120 -3.38 -16.83 -19.56
N ARG A 121 -3.39 -15.96 -18.55
CA ARG A 121 -3.77 -16.34 -17.19
C ARG A 121 -5.24 -16.69 -17.08
N ALA A 122 -6.13 -15.92 -17.73
CA ALA A 122 -7.56 -16.23 -17.80
C ALA A 122 -7.81 -17.59 -18.46
N GLN A 123 -7.13 -17.89 -19.57
CA GLN A 123 -7.20 -19.21 -20.25
C GLN A 123 -6.68 -20.35 -19.35
N ALA A 124 -5.71 -20.07 -18.49
CA ALA A 124 -5.20 -21.02 -17.51
C ALA A 124 -6.09 -21.18 -16.26
N GLY A 125 -7.29 -20.56 -16.24
CA GLY A 125 -8.26 -20.68 -15.14
C GLY A 125 -8.06 -19.67 -14.02
N VAL A 126 -7.18 -18.67 -14.16
CA VAL A 126 -7.06 -17.57 -13.22
C VAL A 126 -8.22 -16.61 -13.41
N ARG A 127 -8.90 -16.22 -12.32
CA ARG A 127 -9.96 -15.20 -12.38
C ARG A 127 -9.34 -13.82 -12.62
N VAL A 128 -9.67 -13.16 -13.72
CA VAL A 128 -9.19 -11.81 -14.05
C VAL A 128 -10.33 -10.82 -13.94
N ARG A 129 -10.22 -9.87 -12.99
CA ARG A 129 -11.21 -8.83 -12.72
C ARG A 129 -10.60 -7.45 -12.97
N VAL A 130 -11.16 -6.70 -13.92
CA VAL A 130 -10.71 -5.35 -14.26
C VAL A 130 -11.83 -4.36 -13.99
N CYS A 131 -11.59 -3.38 -13.14
CA CYS A 131 -12.53 -2.31 -12.79
C CYS A 131 -11.91 -0.96 -13.12
N VAL A 132 -12.51 -0.25 -14.07
CA VAL A 132 -12.03 1.07 -14.51
C VAL A 132 -13.11 2.13 -14.35
N ARG A 133 -12.71 3.41 -14.24
CA ARG A 133 -13.67 4.51 -14.09
C ARG A 133 -14.59 4.62 -15.31
N HIS A 134 -15.86 4.97 -15.08
CA HIS A 134 -16.79 5.32 -16.14
C HIS A 134 -16.46 6.70 -16.72
N SER A 135 -16.38 6.79 -18.06
CA SER A 135 -15.97 8.04 -18.75
C SER A 135 -16.96 9.21 -18.65
N GLY A 136 -18.21 8.95 -18.21
CA GLY A 136 -19.26 9.96 -18.04
C GLY A 136 -19.19 10.72 -16.70
N ASP A 137 -18.41 10.27 -15.73
CA ASP A 137 -18.38 10.83 -14.36
C ASP A 137 -17.21 11.81 -14.14
N VAL A 138 -16.55 12.27 -15.20
CA VAL A 138 -15.44 13.24 -15.11
C VAL A 138 -16.00 14.66 -14.96
N GLY A 139 -16.66 14.90 -13.83
CA GLY A 139 -17.05 16.23 -13.35
C GLY A 139 -16.03 16.79 -12.36
N GLY A 140 -14.83 17.15 -12.83
CA GLY A 140 -13.80 17.74 -11.96
C GLY A 140 -12.70 18.39 -12.80
N ALA A 141 -12.55 19.69 -12.61
CA ALA A 141 -11.64 20.58 -13.29
C ALA A 141 -10.30 19.93 -13.72
N GLY A 142 -10.08 19.79 -15.01
CA GLY A 142 -8.74 19.80 -15.59
C GLY A 142 -8.22 18.54 -16.28
N LEU A 143 -9.04 17.56 -16.69
CA LEU A 143 -8.53 16.40 -17.42
C LEU A 143 -9.47 15.97 -18.56
N ASP A 144 -9.58 16.79 -19.61
CA ASP A 144 -10.17 16.36 -20.89
C ASP A 144 -9.44 15.16 -21.52
N SER A 145 -8.23 14.86 -21.06
CA SER A 145 -7.45 13.71 -21.46
C SER A 145 -7.91 12.39 -20.81
N GLY A 146 -8.46 12.42 -19.58
CA GLY A 146 -8.80 11.22 -18.82
C GLY A 146 -9.91 10.38 -19.45
N GLY A 147 -10.95 11.02 -19.97
CA GLY A 147 -12.08 10.34 -20.61
C GLY A 147 -11.68 9.61 -21.91
N ALA A 148 -10.85 10.24 -22.74
CA ALA A 148 -10.34 9.63 -23.98
C ALA A 148 -9.41 8.41 -23.65
N LEU A 149 -8.66 8.49 -22.56
CA LEU A 149 -7.75 7.45 -22.11
C LEU A 149 -8.52 6.22 -21.58
N VAL A 150 -9.59 6.46 -20.83
CA VAL A 150 -10.48 5.39 -20.35
C VAL A 150 -11.16 4.69 -21.54
N LEU A 151 -11.63 5.46 -22.53
CA LEU A 151 -12.21 4.89 -23.74
C LEU A 151 -11.20 4.04 -24.52
N ARG A 152 -9.96 4.51 -24.69
CA ARG A 152 -8.90 3.74 -25.35
C ARG A 152 -8.57 2.45 -24.61
N ALA A 153 -8.42 2.50 -23.29
CA ALA A 153 -8.19 1.30 -22.47
C ALA A 153 -9.36 0.31 -22.60
N ARG A 154 -10.59 0.80 -22.53
CA ARG A 154 -11.81 0.04 -22.73
C ARG A 154 -11.84 -0.62 -24.11
N ASP A 155 -11.59 0.16 -25.17
CA ASP A 155 -11.64 -0.34 -26.54
C ASP A 155 -10.53 -1.36 -26.81
N ALA A 156 -9.32 -1.14 -26.28
CA ALA A 156 -8.23 -2.11 -26.37
C ALA A 156 -8.58 -3.43 -25.67
N LEU A 157 -9.14 -3.37 -24.45
CA LEU A 157 -9.59 -4.54 -23.71
C LEU A 157 -10.80 -5.22 -24.37
N ALA A 158 -11.72 -4.45 -24.97
CA ALA A 158 -12.90 -4.97 -25.64
C ALA A 158 -12.61 -5.53 -27.06
N GLN A 159 -11.57 -5.03 -27.74
CA GLN A 159 -11.19 -5.47 -29.10
C GLN A 159 -10.21 -6.64 -29.09
N ASP A 160 -9.54 -6.91 -27.97
CA ASP A 160 -8.65 -8.05 -27.91
C ASP A 160 -9.45 -9.37 -27.94
N ARG A 161 -9.41 -10.04 -29.11
CA ARG A 161 -10.09 -11.32 -29.33
C ARG A 161 -9.63 -12.43 -28.39
N THR A 162 -8.42 -12.31 -27.82
CA THR A 162 -7.90 -13.29 -26.85
C THR A 162 -8.58 -13.15 -25.50
N LEU A 163 -9.16 -11.97 -25.20
CA LEU A 163 -9.87 -11.68 -23.96
C LEU A 163 -11.39 -11.94 -24.11
N ARG A 164 -11.93 -11.85 -25.32
CA ARG A 164 -13.36 -12.12 -25.58
C ARG A 164 -13.65 -13.62 -25.53
N GLY A 165 -14.58 -14.00 -24.65
CA GLY A 165 -15.04 -15.40 -24.57
C GLY A 165 -14.14 -16.32 -23.75
N THR A 166 -13.08 -15.84 -23.16
CA THR A 166 -12.33 -16.57 -22.14
C THR A 166 -13.12 -16.56 -20.83
N GLY A 167 -13.68 -17.70 -20.47
CA GLY A 167 -14.48 -17.86 -19.25
C GLY A 167 -13.67 -17.65 -17.96
N GLY A 168 -13.11 -16.47 -17.74
CA GLY A 168 -12.29 -16.14 -16.57
C GLY A 168 -11.95 -14.66 -16.46
N MET A 169 -12.36 -13.84 -17.45
CA MET A 169 -12.12 -12.40 -17.44
C MET A 169 -13.41 -11.60 -17.38
N GLU A 170 -13.52 -10.69 -16.43
CA GLU A 170 -14.66 -9.81 -16.26
C GLU A 170 -14.18 -8.35 -16.16
N ILE A 171 -14.80 -7.48 -16.93
CA ILE A 171 -14.49 -6.04 -16.95
C ILE A 171 -15.71 -5.28 -16.47
N ARG A 172 -15.52 -4.42 -15.48
CA ARG A 172 -16.56 -3.53 -14.94
C ARG A 172 -16.13 -2.08 -15.00
N VAL A 173 -17.13 -1.19 -14.95
CA VAL A 173 -16.95 0.25 -14.82
C VAL A 173 -17.52 0.76 -13.50
N HIS A 174 -16.77 1.65 -12.81
CA HIS A 174 -17.18 2.25 -11.55
C HIS A 174 -17.30 3.77 -11.64
N GLY A 175 -18.18 4.34 -10.82
CA GLY A 175 -18.29 5.78 -10.56
C GLY A 175 -17.72 6.20 -9.21
N ALA A 176 -17.09 5.29 -8.47
CA ALA A 176 -16.57 5.58 -7.14
C ALA A 176 -15.39 6.56 -7.18
N ALA A 177 -15.36 7.51 -6.24
CA ALA A 177 -14.20 8.36 -6.00
C ALA A 177 -13.12 7.54 -5.27
N ILE A 178 -12.19 6.95 -6.03
CA ILE A 178 -11.07 6.19 -5.47
C ILE A 178 -9.87 7.11 -5.20
N SER A 179 -9.11 6.81 -4.15
CA SER A 179 -7.90 7.56 -3.77
C SER A 179 -6.60 6.81 -4.13
N ASN A 180 -6.72 5.64 -4.71
CA ASN A 180 -5.61 4.78 -5.10
C ASN A 180 -5.99 3.87 -6.27
N SER A 181 -4.99 3.37 -6.98
CA SER A 181 -5.14 2.25 -7.89
C SER A 181 -4.62 0.98 -7.24
N ILE A 182 -5.25 -0.16 -7.50
CA ILE A 182 -4.89 -1.46 -6.92
C ILE A 182 -4.66 -2.45 -8.05
N TYR A 183 -3.49 -3.06 -8.06
CA TYR A 183 -3.10 -4.12 -8.97
C TYR A 183 -2.74 -5.34 -8.14
N ARG A 184 -3.56 -6.35 -8.20
CA ARG A 184 -3.48 -7.55 -7.37
C ARG A 184 -3.12 -8.78 -8.18
N ALA A 185 -2.26 -9.62 -7.64
CA ALA A 185 -2.08 -11.00 -8.05
C ALA A 185 -2.02 -11.89 -6.80
N ASP A 186 -3.06 -12.68 -6.57
CA ASP A 186 -3.24 -13.52 -5.37
C ASP A 186 -3.07 -12.70 -4.07
N ASP A 187 -1.97 -12.89 -3.37
CA ASP A 187 -1.66 -12.27 -2.07
C ASP A 187 -0.64 -11.10 -2.20
N GLU A 188 -0.30 -10.69 -3.42
CA GLU A 188 0.61 -9.58 -3.71
C GLU A 188 -0.11 -8.44 -4.42
N LEU A 189 0.20 -7.19 -4.01
CA LEU A 189 -0.41 -5.98 -4.55
C LEU A 189 0.65 -4.95 -4.92
N LEU A 190 0.37 -4.20 -5.98
CA LEU A 190 0.94 -2.87 -6.23
C LEU A 190 -0.19 -1.85 -6.02
N VAL A 191 0.02 -0.88 -5.15
CA VAL A 191 -0.97 0.14 -4.81
C VAL A 191 -0.41 1.52 -5.15
N GLY A 192 -0.94 2.13 -6.21
CA GLY A 192 -0.61 3.50 -6.60
C GLY A 192 -1.42 4.49 -5.79
N GLN A 193 -0.77 5.45 -5.16
CA GLN A 193 -1.43 6.51 -4.41
C GLN A 193 -1.83 7.64 -5.35
N PHE A 194 -2.94 8.33 -5.10
CA PHE A 194 -3.27 9.55 -5.84
C PHE A 194 -2.93 10.78 -4.99
N ALA A 195 -2.38 11.79 -5.65
CA ALA A 195 -2.12 13.08 -5.04
C ALA A 195 -2.80 14.16 -5.87
N TYR A 196 -3.46 15.10 -5.22
CA TYR A 196 -4.20 16.17 -5.91
C TYR A 196 -3.28 16.98 -6.83
N GLY A 197 -3.68 17.13 -8.10
CA GLY A 197 -2.91 17.86 -9.10
C GLY A 197 -1.66 17.16 -9.64
N VAL A 198 -1.41 15.92 -9.23
CA VAL A 198 -0.26 15.12 -9.71
C VAL A 198 -0.75 13.99 -10.60
N PRO A 199 -0.21 13.84 -11.82
CA PRO A 199 -0.54 12.72 -12.69
C PRO A 199 -0.23 11.37 -12.03
N ALA A 200 -1.09 10.37 -12.25
CA ALA A 200 -0.99 9.06 -11.57
C ALA A 200 0.35 8.34 -11.79
N GLU A 201 0.99 8.54 -12.94
CA GLU A 201 2.32 7.98 -13.26
C GLU A 201 3.44 8.59 -12.40
N LYS A 202 3.24 9.79 -11.84
CA LYS A 202 4.20 10.50 -10.99
C LYS A 202 3.97 10.29 -9.49
N THR A 203 2.95 9.53 -9.13
CA THR A 203 2.61 9.29 -7.72
C THR A 203 3.22 7.99 -7.18
N PRO A 204 3.47 7.93 -5.85
CA PRO A 204 4.12 6.77 -5.23
C PRO A 204 3.36 5.47 -5.41
N VAL A 205 4.09 4.36 -5.46
CA VAL A 205 3.54 3.00 -5.50
C VAL A 205 4.09 2.18 -4.34
N LEU A 206 3.20 1.52 -3.61
CA LEU A 206 3.54 0.54 -2.58
C LEU A 206 3.46 -0.87 -3.17
N ARG A 207 4.52 -1.66 -2.99
CA ARG A 207 4.45 -3.10 -3.22
C ARG A 207 4.19 -3.80 -1.90
N LEU A 208 3.06 -4.47 -1.81
CA LEU A 208 2.59 -5.14 -0.60
C LEU A 208 2.48 -6.64 -0.85
N ARG A 209 2.71 -7.43 0.20
CA ARG A 209 2.46 -8.87 0.20
C ARG A 209 1.81 -9.26 1.52
N ARG A 210 0.73 -10.04 1.43
CA ARG A 210 0.02 -10.54 2.60
C ARG A 210 0.93 -11.37 3.48
N ASN A 211 0.82 -11.17 4.78
CA ASN A 211 1.41 -12.00 5.82
C ASN A 211 0.38 -12.29 6.91
N ASP A 212 0.70 -13.21 7.81
CA ASP A 212 -0.16 -13.55 8.93
C ASP A 212 -0.25 -12.37 9.90
N GLY A 213 -1.48 -11.89 10.14
CA GLY A 213 -1.76 -10.76 11.04
C GLY A 213 -1.57 -9.37 10.43
N GLY A 214 -1.24 -9.24 9.14
CA GLY A 214 -1.14 -7.96 8.46
C GLY A 214 -2.52 -7.40 8.04
N GLU A 215 -2.75 -6.11 8.27
CA GLU A 215 -4.03 -5.45 7.99
C GLU A 215 -3.99 -4.58 6.72
N MET A 216 -2.79 -4.20 6.24
CA MET A 216 -2.66 -3.30 5.07
C MET A 216 -3.21 -3.96 3.79
N VAL A 217 -2.79 -5.18 3.50
CA VAL A 217 -3.25 -5.92 2.33
C VAL A 217 -4.76 -6.16 2.42
N ILE A 218 -5.27 -6.55 3.60
CA ILE A 218 -6.70 -6.76 3.82
C ILE A 218 -7.49 -5.47 3.54
N THR A 219 -7.02 -4.32 4.03
CA THR A 219 -7.66 -3.02 3.79
C THR A 219 -7.81 -2.71 2.31
N TYR A 220 -6.76 -2.94 1.50
CA TYR A 220 -6.82 -2.69 0.05
C TYR A 220 -7.67 -3.74 -0.69
N LEU A 221 -7.65 -4.99 -0.25
CA LEU A 221 -8.53 -6.03 -0.82
C LEU A 221 -10.01 -5.70 -0.55
N ASP A 222 -10.36 -5.29 0.67
CA ASP A 222 -11.72 -4.87 1.02
C ASP A 222 -12.16 -3.62 0.23
N CYS A 223 -11.23 -2.70 -0.03
CA CYS A 223 -11.49 -1.55 -0.88
C CYS A 223 -11.80 -2.00 -2.31
N PHE A 224 -11.01 -2.90 -2.86
CA PHE A 224 -11.24 -3.47 -4.20
C PHE A 224 -12.62 -4.13 -4.28
N GLU A 225 -12.96 -5.03 -3.34
CA GLU A 225 -14.24 -5.76 -3.36
C GLU A 225 -15.44 -4.80 -3.26
N ARG A 226 -15.39 -3.79 -2.38
CA ARG A 226 -16.47 -2.79 -2.27
C ARG A 226 -16.70 -2.01 -3.55
N VAL A 227 -15.64 -1.60 -4.25
CA VAL A 227 -15.79 -0.92 -5.55
C VAL A 227 -16.28 -1.87 -6.62
N TRP A 228 -15.76 -3.11 -6.63
CA TRP A 228 -16.17 -4.15 -7.57
C TRP A 228 -17.65 -4.49 -7.47
N ASP A 229 -18.18 -4.65 -6.26
CA ASP A 229 -19.58 -4.99 -6.00
C ASP A 229 -20.54 -3.89 -6.46
N GLY A 230 -20.12 -2.62 -6.35
CA GLY A 230 -20.88 -1.47 -6.82
C GLY A 230 -20.69 -1.14 -8.31
N ALA A 231 -19.79 -1.83 -9.01
CA ALA A 231 -19.47 -1.56 -10.40
C ALA A 231 -20.40 -2.30 -11.37
N ARG A 232 -20.61 -1.71 -12.54
CA ARG A 232 -21.47 -2.29 -13.61
C ARG A 232 -20.61 -3.02 -14.64
N LEU A 233 -21.16 -4.08 -15.21
CA LEU A 233 -20.51 -4.78 -16.32
C LEU A 233 -20.24 -3.79 -17.47
N LEU A 234 -19.11 -3.95 -18.14
CA LEU A 234 -18.82 -3.24 -19.35
C LEU A 234 -19.54 -3.96 -20.50
N GLU A 235 -20.57 -3.32 -21.07
CA GLU A 235 -21.32 -3.79 -22.24
C GLU A 235 -20.56 -3.56 -23.54
#